data_919f61ebbd9470721c5319c9d6f9d376
#
_entry.id   919f61ebbd9470721c5319c9d6f9d376
#
_cell.length_a   1.000
_cell.length_b   1.000
_cell.length_c   1.000
_cell.angle_alpha   90.00
_cell.angle_beta   90.00
_cell.angle_gamma   90.00
#
_symmetry.space_group_name_H-M   'P 1'
#
loop_
_entity.id
_entity.type
_entity.pdbx_description
1 polymer ?
#
loop_
_entity_poly.entity_id
_entity_poly.type
_entity_poly.pdbx_seq_one_letter_code
_entity_poly.pdbx_strand_id
1 'polypeptide(L)'
;MTRYRIFFAVLIVLAGLVAGCEKSQQEHHQEKAFGQQEILIGLIPEQNVFRQRERYQVLKKYLFDRLGITVNFTSLSRYGNIIEHFTHEKMDGAFFGSFTYALAHHQLGVEPLVRPINLDGSSTYHGYIFVRKDSGIRTATDMKGKRFAFVERATLAGYLFPLAYFKMNGISNLHAFLGESFFAGSHDAAVLAVLNKEADIGAAKNTIYDQMTAENPRIEKEMVILAASGVVPQNCLAVRKNLDPELKSALQHALLEMAKNDEGIESLRRFGARGFIETRDSDYEYLYKLSSQVGINLKTYRYENR
;
A
#
# COMPACT_ATOMS: atom_id res chain seq x y z
N MET A 1 73.25 28.82 -4.75
CA MET A 1 72.49 27.64 -4.24
C MET A 1 70.99 27.96 -4.00
N THR A 2 70.36 28.98 -4.62
CA THR A 2 69.02 29.48 -4.24
C THR A 2 67.98 29.30 -5.34
N ARG A 3 68.37 28.78 -6.52
CA ARG A 3 67.44 28.61 -7.68
C ARG A 3 66.76 27.24 -7.79
N TYR A 4 67.25 26.22 -7.08
CA TYR A 4 66.69 24.89 -7.13
C TYR A 4 65.58 24.61 -6.09
N ARG A 5 65.42 25.46 -5.08
CA ARG A 5 64.41 25.30 -4.04
C ARG A 5 63.01 25.77 -4.44
N ILE A 6 62.90 26.63 -5.46
CA ILE A 6 61.62 27.18 -5.91
C ILE A 6 60.93 26.19 -6.91
N PHE A 7 61.69 25.39 -7.67
CA PHE A 7 61.12 24.44 -8.62
C PHE A 7 60.52 23.21 -7.92
N PHE A 8 60.97 22.83 -6.74
CA PHE A 8 60.41 21.69 -6.02
C PHE A 8 59.11 22.02 -5.30
N ALA A 9 58.88 23.27 -4.90
CA ALA A 9 57.64 23.70 -4.23
C ALA A 9 56.45 23.86 -5.19
N VAL A 10 56.70 24.17 -6.46
CA VAL A 10 55.63 24.30 -7.49
C VAL A 10 55.18 22.94 -7.98
N LEU A 11 56.01 21.90 -7.96
CA LEU A 11 55.64 20.55 -8.40
C LEU A 11 54.76 19.81 -7.37
N ILE A 12 54.85 20.16 -6.08
CA ILE A 12 54.04 19.54 -5.01
C ILE A 12 52.61 20.16 -4.98
N VAL A 13 52.44 21.41 -5.39
CA VAL A 13 51.12 22.08 -5.43
C VAL A 13 50.30 21.65 -6.65
N LEU A 14 50.96 21.24 -7.77
CA LEU A 14 50.23 20.71 -8.93
C LEU A 14 49.77 19.26 -8.74
N ALA A 15 50.44 18.46 -7.91
CA ALA A 15 50.02 17.08 -7.62
C ALA A 15 48.82 16.98 -6.68
N GLY A 16 48.53 18.04 -5.88
CA GLY A 16 47.39 18.09 -4.96
C GLY A 16 46.04 18.46 -5.63
N LEU A 17 46.03 19.02 -6.84
CA LEU A 17 44.84 19.45 -7.54
C LEU A 17 44.21 18.36 -8.43
N VAL A 18 44.91 17.28 -8.73
CA VAL A 18 44.39 16.17 -9.56
C VAL A 18 43.66 15.11 -8.71
N ALA A 19 43.99 14.99 -7.41
CA ALA A 19 43.34 14.01 -6.52
C ALA A 19 41.94 14.43 -6.01
N GLY A 20 41.55 15.71 -6.20
CA GLY A 20 40.24 16.22 -5.79
C GLY A 20 39.10 16.00 -6.79
N CYS A 21 39.41 15.71 -8.07
CA CYS A 21 38.39 15.51 -9.12
C CYS A 21 37.94 14.06 -9.30
N GLU A 22 38.73 13.08 -8.84
CA GLU A 22 38.33 11.66 -9.00
C GLU A 22 37.26 11.20 -8.02
N LYS A 23 37.15 11.82 -6.83
CA LYS A 23 36.11 11.45 -5.85
C LYS A 23 34.71 11.94 -6.23
N SER A 24 34.60 13.05 -6.96
CA SER A 24 33.26 13.55 -7.39
C SER A 24 32.70 12.83 -8.62
N GLN A 25 33.56 12.19 -9.43
CA GLN A 25 33.12 11.39 -10.59
C GLN A 25 32.72 9.96 -10.23
N GLN A 26 33.28 9.39 -9.15
CA GLN A 26 32.90 8.04 -8.70
C GLN A 26 31.54 8.02 -8.00
N GLU A 27 31.13 9.08 -7.32
CA GLU A 27 29.78 9.15 -6.72
C GLU A 27 28.66 9.35 -7.76
N HIS A 28 28.95 9.92 -8.93
CA HIS A 28 27.95 10.10 -10.00
C HIS A 28 27.82 8.92 -10.97
N HIS A 29 28.75 7.96 -10.98
CA HIS A 29 28.70 6.80 -11.88
C HIS A 29 28.09 5.53 -11.28
N GLN A 30 27.83 5.49 -9.97
CA GLN A 30 27.15 4.33 -9.35
C GLN A 30 25.62 4.36 -9.45
N GLU A 31 25.00 5.46 -9.91
CA GLU A 31 23.55 5.64 -9.93
C GLU A 31 22.82 5.20 -11.21
N LYS A 32 23.50 4.62 -12.21
CA LYS A 32 22.86 4.11 -13.44
C LYS A 32 23.06 2.62 -13.71
N ALA A 33 23.13 1.82 -12.66
CA ALA A 33 23.46 0.39 -12.76
C ALA A 33 22.39 -0.45 -13.50
N PHE A 34 21.14 0.01 -13.63
CA PHE A 34 20.02 -0.77 -14.17
C PHE A 34 19.49 -0.26 -15.52
N GLY A 35 20.29 0.49 -16.28
CA GLY A 35 19.88 1.14 -17.54
C GLY A 35 19.08 0.23 -18.47
N GLN A 36 17.86 0.66 -18.84
CA GLN A 36 16.88 -0.01 -19.72
C GLN A 36 16.13 -1.22 -19.10
N GLN A 37 16.28 -1.52 -17.82
CA GLN A 37 15.48 -2.56 -17.21
C GLN A 37 14.03 -2.06 -16.97
N GLU A 38 13.07 -2.86 -17.40
CA GLU A 38 11.65 -2.61 -17.14
C GLU A 38 11.13 -3.57 -16.09
N ILE A 39 10.28 -3.05 -15.19
CA ILE A 39 9.55 -3.86 -14.21
C ILE A 39 8.05 -3.55 -14.27
N LEU A 40 7.23 -4.57 -14.06
CA LEU A 40 5.78 -4.48 -14.02
C LEU A 40 5.29 -4.57 -12.58
N ILE A 41 4.64 -3.51 -12.10
CA ILE A 41 4.10 -3.40 -10.74
C ILE A 41 2.58 -3.26 -10.77
N GLY A 42 1.89 -4.20 -10.13
CA GLY A 42 0.45 -4.21 -9.98
C GLY A 42 -0.06 -3.21 -8.94
N LEU A 43 -1.23 -2.64 -9.18
CA LEU A 43 -1.94 -1.76 -8.23
C LEU A 43 -3.33 -2.32 -7.97
N ILE A 44 -3.66 -2.60 -6.71
CA ILE A 44 -5.01 -2.97 -6.29
C ILE A 44 -5.94 -1.74 -6.33
N PRO A 45 -7.24 -1.88 -6.64
CA PRO A 45 -8.17 -0.76 -6.80
C PRO A 45 -8.72 -0.28 -5.44
N GLU A 46 -7.92 0.45 -4.66
CA GLU A 46 -8.34 0.95 -3.34
C GLU A 46 -9.42 2.04 -3.41
N GLN A 47 -9.35 2.85 -4.46
CA GLN A 47 -10.19 4.03 -4.67
C GLN A 47 -10.32 4.30 -6.19
N ASN A 48 -10.93 5.42 -6.54
CA ASN A 48 -11.05 5.86 -7.93
C ASN A 48 -9.74 5.69 -8.71
N VAL A 49 -9.77 4.93 -9.81
CA VAL A 49 -8.60 4.51 -10.59
C VAL A 49 -7.80 5.69 -11.17
N PHE A 50 -8.46 6.80 -11.49
CA PHE A 50 -7.76 7.98 -12.05
C PHE A 50 -6.90 8.65 -10.98
N ARG A 51 -7.46 8.88 -9.77
CA ARG A 51 -6.69 9.43 -8.62
C ARG A 51 -5.53 8.52 -8.25
N GLN A 52 -5.77 7.22 -8.21
CA GLN A 52 -4.73 6.24 -7.90
C GLN A 52 -3.61 6.29 -8.94
N ARG A 53 -3.94 6.32 -10.23
CA ARG A 53 -2.95 6.39 -11.31
C ARG A 53 -2.07 7.64 -11.21
N GLU A 54 -2.65 8.82 -11.02
CA GLU A 54 -1.91 10.07 -10.83
C GLU A 54 -0.94 9.98 -9.65
N ARG A 55 -1.41 9.42 -8.54
CA ARG A 55 -0.60 9.21 -7.34
C ARG A 55 0.65 8.36 -7.60
N TYR A 56 0.54 7.28 -8.37
CA TYR A 56 1.68 6.38 -8.62
C TYR A 56 2.62 6.86 -9.74
N GLN A 57 2.18 7.76 -10.63
CA GLN A 57 3.05 8.31 -11.70
C GLN A 57 4.28 9.06 -11.15
N VAL A 58 4.16 9.68 -9.98
CA VAL A 58 5.29 10.38 -9.36
C VAL A 58 6.39 9.42 -8.91
N LEU A 59 6.01 8.22 -8.45
CA LEU A 59 6.98 7.17 -8.10
C LEU A 59 7.69 6.63 -9.34
N LYS A 60 6.96 6.45 -10.45
CA LYS A 60 7.55 6.04 -11.73
C LYS A 60 8.67 6.98 -12.15
N LYS A 61 8.38 8.29 -12.15
CA LYS A 61 9.38 9.31 -12.51
C LYS A 61 10.57 9.27 -11.56
N TYR A 62 10.34 9.30 -10.26
CA TYR A 62 11.41 9.30 -9.25
C TYR A 62 12.33 8.07 -9.39
N LEU A 63 11.77 6.88 -9.52
CA LEU A 63 12.55 5.65 -9.68
C LEU A 63 13.33 5.60 -10.99
N PHE A 64 12.77 6.15 -12.08
CA PHE A 64 13.49 6.29 -13.35
C PHE A 64 14.68 7.25 -13.21
N ASP A 65 14.46 8.42 -12.62
CA ASP A 65 15.50 9.44 -12.47
C ASP A 65 16.62 8.93 -11.53
N ARG A 66 16.26 8.15 -10.51
CA ARG A 66 17.19 7.65 -9.49
C ARG A 66 17.94 6.39 -9.90
N LEU A 67 17.27 5.43 -10.51
CA LEU A 67 17.80 4.09 -10.80
C LEU A 67 17.99 3.79 -12.29
N GLY A 68 17.41 4.60 -13.17
CA GLY A 68 17.38 4.35 -14.61
C GLY A 68 16.43 3.23 -15.03
N ILE A 69 15.60 2.71 -14.12
CA ILE A 69 14.62 1.65 -14.42
C ILE A 69 13.29 2.23 -14.88
N THR A 70 12.64 1.56 -15.81
CA THR A 70 11.27 1.89 -16.20
C THR A 70 10.26 1.09 -15.37
N VAL A 71 9.54 1.75 -14.49
CA VAL A 71 8.46 1.11 -13.73
C VAL A 71 7.14 1.27 -14.49
N ASN A 72 6.56 0.16 -14.92
CA ASN A 72 5.24 0.13 -15.53
C ASN A 72 4.20 -0.25 -14.47
N PHE A 73 3.28 0.67 -14.17
CA PHE A 73 2.16 0.39 -13.25
C PHE A 73 0.95 -0.11 -14.03
N THR A 74 0.38 -1.24 -13.60
CA THR A 74 -0.89 -1.76 -14.11
C THR A 74 -1.94 -1.74 -13.01
N SER A 75 -3.08 -1.09 -13.26
CA SER A 75 -4.21 -1.08 -12.31
C SER A 75 -5.09 -2.28 -12.58
N LEU A 76 -5.37 -3.05 -11.54
CA LEU A 76 -6.24 -4.21 -11.61
C LEU A 76 -7.70 -3.77 -11.55
N SER A 77 -8.58 -4.51 -12.21
CA SER A 77 -10.02 -4.24 -12.18
C SER A 77 -10.66 -4.64 -10.85
N ARG A 78 -10.05 -5.56 -10.11
CA ARG A 78 -10.52 -6.09 -8.81
C ARG A 78 -9.35 -6.46 -7.92
N TYR A 79 -9.53 -6.39 -6.61
CA TYR A 79 -8.56 -6.88 -5.61
C TYR A 79 -8.22 -8.35 -5.82
N GLY A 80 -9.22 -9.13 -6.10
CA GLY A 80 -9.15 -10.56 -6.22
C GLY A 80 -8.28 -11.07 -7.34
N ASN A 81 -8.16 -10.34 -8.39
CA ASN A 81 -7.42 -10.79 -9.55
C ASN A 81 -5.89 -10.67 -9.38
N ILE A 82 -5.40 -10.03 -8.29
CA ILE A 82 -3.96 -9.77 -8.19
C ILE A 82 -3.11 -11.03 -8.16
N ILE A 83 -3.55 -12.11 -7.50
CA ILE A 83 -2.80 -13.37 -7.43
C ILE A 83 -2.71 -14.02 -8.81
N GLU A 84 -3.82 -14.03 -9.53
CA GLU A 84 -3.90 -14.62 -10.88
C GLU A 84 -3.12 -13.76 -11.88
N HIS A 85 -3.35 -12.45 -11.91
CA HIS A 85 -2.63 -11.52 -12.79
C HIS A 85 -1.14 -11.48 -12.51
N PHE A 86 -0.73 -11.57 -11.23
CA PHE A 86 0.69 -11.60 -10.86
C PHE A 86 1.42 -12.72 -11.59
N THR A 87 0.78 -13.90 -11.70
CA THR A 87 1.36 -15.05 -12.38
C THR A 87 1.25 -14.93 -13.90
N HIS A 88 0.06 -14.58 -14.42
CA HIS A 88 -0.21 -14.54 -15.86
C HIS A 88 0.55 -13.42 -16.57
N GLU A 89 0.58 -12.23 -15.99
CA GLU A 89 1.27 -11.06 -16.56
C GLU A 89 2.76 -11.02 -16.19
N LYS A 90 3.24 -12.02 -15.42
CA LYS A 90 4.63 -12.10 -14.96
C LYS A 90 5.08 -10.82 -14.24
N MET A 91 4.24 -10.31 -13.34
CA MET A 91 4.54 -9.11 -12.57
C MET A 91 5.81 -9.29 -11.73
N ASP A 92 6.61 -8.25 -11.63
CA ASP A 92 7.79 -8.21 -10.78
C ASP A 92 7.45 -7.88 -9.33
N GLY A 93 6.35 -7.16 -9.12
CA GLY A 93 5.85 -6.79 -7.80
C GLY A 93 4.44 -6.22 -7.86
N ALA A 94 3.92 -5.85 -6.69
CA ALA A 94 2.69 -5.07 -6.61
C ALA A 94 2.64 -4.28 -5.30
N PHE A 95 1.87 -3.19 -5.30
CA PHE A 95 1.42 -2.57 -4.08
C PHE A 95 0.18 -3.31 -3.58
N PHE A 96 0.41 -4.17 -2.60
CA PHE A 96 -0.61 -5.02 -2.01
C PHE A 96 -1.24 -4.32 -0.79
N GLY A 97 -2.54 -4.47 -0.61
CA GLY A 97 -3.16 -4.26 0.70
C GLY A 97 -2.75 -5.37 1.69
N SER A 98 -2.94 -5.17 2.98
CA SER A 98 -2.45 -6.13 3.98
C SER A 98 -2.93 -7.56 3.75
N PHE A 99 -4.22 -7.75 3.41
CA PHE A 99 -4.74 -9.10 3.22
C PHE A 99 -4.33 -9.70 1.87
N THR A 100 -4.31 -8.90 0.79
CA THR A 100 -3.78 -9.37 -0.50
C THR A 100 -2.29 -9.69 -0.42
N TYR A 101 -1.50 -8.94 0.38
CA TYR A 101 -0.11 -9.28 0.66
C TYR A 101 0.00 -10.66 1.33
N ALA A 102 -0.74 -10.89 2.41
CA ALA A 102 -0.69 -12.17 3.12
C ALA A 102 -1.06 -13.35 2.21
N LEU A 103 -2.05 -13.18 1.34
CA LEU A 103 -2.42 -14.18 0.34
C LEU A 103 -1.29 -14.42 -0.66
N ALA A 104 -0.73 -13.33 -1.23
CA ALA A 104 0.36 -13.42 -2.21
C ALA A 104 1.64 -14.01 -1.58
N HIS A 105 1.96 -13.65 -0.36
CA HIS A 105 3.10 -14.21 0.37
C HIS A 105 2.95 -15.73 0.54
N HIS A 106 1.79 -16.21 0.99
CA HIS A 106 1.54 -17.64 1.22
C HIS A 106 1.36 -18.47 -0.06
N GLN A 107 0.87 -17.86 -1.14
CA GLN A 107 0.58 -18.57 -2.40
C GLN A 107 1.67 -18.44 -3.46
N LEU A 108 2.36 -17.28 -3.50
CA LEU A 108 3.37 -16.95 -4.52
C LEU A 108 4.77 -16.74 -3.95
N GLY A 109 4.90 -16.60 -2.62
CA GLY A 109 6.17 -16.34 -1.96
C GLY A 109 6.72 -14.94 -2.20
N VAL A 110 5.86 -13.93 -2.43
CA VAL A 110 6.32 -12.54 -2.57
C VAL A 110 6.98 -12.05 -1.28
N GLU A 111 7.95 -11.15 -1.41
CA GLU A 111 8.70 -10.57 -0.29
C GLU A 111 8.39 -9.08 -0.17
N PRO A 112 8.01 -8.59 1.04
CA PRO A 112 7.68 -7.19 1.23
C PRO A 112 8.97 -6.37 1.33
N LEU A 113 8.97 -5.16 0.76
CA LEU A 113 10.12 -4.26 0.80
C LEU A 113 9.86 -3.06 1.69
N VAL A 114 8.86 -2.26 1.34
CA VAL A 114 8.55 -0.99 2.01
C VAL A 114 7.05 -0.74 2.05
N ARG A 115 6.64 0.09 3.02
CA ARG A 115 5.28 0.66 3.08
C ARG A 115 5.34 2.16 3.32
N PRO A 116 4.36 2.95 2.87
CA PRO A 116 4.36 4.39 3.07
C PRO A 116 4.10 4.78 4.53
N ILE A 117 4.65 5.93 4.91
CA ILE A 117 4.31 6.68 6.11
C ILE A 117 3.23 7.68 5.71
N ASN A 118 2.06 7.59 6.31
CA ASN A 118 0.93 8.50 6.08
C ASN A 118 1.28 9.95 6.46
N LEU A 119 0.42 10.88 6.05
CA LEU A 119 0.61 12.32 6.37
C LEU A 119 0.51 12.60 7.88
N ASP A 120 -0.19 11.79 8.66
CA ASP A 120 -0.24 11.84 10.13
C ASP A 120 1.00 11.24 10.82
N GLY A 121 1.93 10.63 10.05
CA GLY A 121 3.13 9.98 10.56
C GLY A 121 2.95 8.49 10.88
N SER A 122 1.73 7.95 10.81
CA SER A 122 1.50 6.51 10.96
C SER A 122 1.93 5.75 9.69
N SER A 123 2.21 4.46 9.82
CA SER A 123 2.44 3.56 8.69
C SER A 123 1.48 2.38 8.71
N THR A 124 0.36 2.57 9.38
CA THR A 124 -0.68 1.57 9.62
C THR A 124 -2.05 2.15 9.32
N TYR A 125 -3.06 1.29 9.30
CA TYR A 125 -4.46 1.68 9.17
C TYR A 125 -5.37 0.78 10.00
N HIS A 126 -6.64 1.20 10.12
CA HIS A 126 -7.73 0.42 10.71
C HIS A 126 -8.76 0.04 9.66
N GLY A 127 -9.48 -1.06 9.89
CA GLY A 127 -10.79 -1.27 9.27
C GLY A 127 -11.86 -0.60 10.14
N TYR A 128 -12.79 0.12 9.50
CA TYR A 128 -13.98 0.65 10.13
C TYR A 128 -15.21 -0.11 9.68
N ILE A 129 -16.15 -0.34 10.62
CA ILE A 129 -17.54 -0.65 10.33
C ILE A 129 -18.36 0.59 10.68
N PHE A 130 -19.17 1.06 9.77
CA PHE A 130 -19.92 2.31 9.92
C PHE A 130 -21.37 2.16 9.43
N VAL A 131 -22.21 3.05 9.96
CA VAL A 131 -23.64 3.13 9.64
C VAL A 131 -24.05 4.59 9.57
N ARG A 132 -25.28 4.85 9.14
CA ARG A 132 -25.88 6.18 9.30
C ARG A 132 -26.33 6.41 10.74
N LYS A 133 -26.21 7.64 11.22
CA LYS A 133 -26.67 8.05 12.56
C LYS A 133 -28.19 7.85 12.75
N ASP A 134 -28.96 7.99 11.67
CA ASP A 134 -30.40 7.81 11.65
C ASP A 134 -30.86 6.35 11.45
N SER A 135 -29.95 5.39 11.35
CA SER A 135 -30.25 3.98 11.09
C SER A 135 -30.85 3.22 12.29
N GLY A 136 -30.63 3.72 13.51
CA GLY A 136 -30.97 3.00 14.74
C GLY A 136 -30.02 1.86 15.10
N ILE A 137 -29.04 1.52 14.23
CA ILE A 137 -28.05 0.46 14.46
C ILE A 137 -26.97 0.96 15.42
N ARG A 138 -26.75 0.25 16.54
CA ARG A 138 -25.76 0.60 17.56
C ARG A 138 -24.85 -0.58 17.95
N THR A 139 -25.30 -1.80 17.70
CA THR A 139 -24.61 -3.04 18.07
C THR A 139 -24.60 -4.01 16.88
N ALA A 140 -23.79 -5.06 16.98
CA ALA A 140 -23.79 -6.14 15.99
C ALA A 140 -25.16 -6.82 15.85
N THR A 141 -25.92 -6.93 16.94
CA THR A 141 -27.23 -7.57 16.96
C THR A 141 -28.26 -6.78 16.16
N ASP A 142 -28.20 -5.44 16.16
CA ASP A 142 -29.11 -4.56 15.43
C ASP A 142 -28.91 -4.67 13.91
N MET A 143 -27.81 -5.30 13.47
CA MET A 143 -27.52 -5.51 12.04
C MET A 143 -28.31 -6.67 11.42
N LYS A 144 -29.08 -7.43 12.24
CA LYS A 144 -29.90 -8.54 11.74
C LYS A 144 -30.91 -8.08 10.69
N GLY A 145 -30.89 -8.75 9.54
CA GLY A 145 -31.79 -8.42 8.42
C GLY A 145 -31.42 -7.16 7.66
N LYS A 146 -30.27 -6.52 7.96
CA LYS A 146 -29.80 -5.29 7.32
C LYS A 146 -28.95 -5.56 6.09
N ARG A 147 -28.83 -4.58 5.20
CA ARG A 147 -27.99 -4.64 3.99
C ARG A 147 -26.56 -4.23 4.33
N PHE A 148 -25.58 -5.04 3.91
CA PHE A 148 -24.18 -4.79 4.17
C PHE A 148 -23.39 -4.58 2.86
N ALA A 149 -22.70 -3.46 2.72
CA ALA A 149 -21.74 -3.19 1.66
C ALA A 149 -20.33 -3.59 2.10
N PHE A 150 -19.86 -4.76 1.63
CA PHE A 150 -18.47 -5.16 1.70
C PHE A 150 -17.66 -4.49 0.59
N VAL A 151 -16.32 -4.46 0.71
CA VAL A 151 -15.47 -3.96 -0.39
C VAL A 151 -15.19 -5.09 -1.39
N GLU A 152 -14.38 -6.02 -1.00
CA GLU A 152 -14.05 -7.26 -1.73
C GLU A 152 -13.51 -8.32 -0.79
N ARG A 153 -13.65 -9.60 -1.15
CA ARG A 153 -13.23 -10.74 -0.31
C ARG A 153 -11.73 -10.79 -0.02
N ALA A 154 -10.92 -10.09 -0.80
CA ALA A 154 -9.47 -9.98 -0.63
C ALA A 154 -9.04 -8.73 0.17
N THR A 155 -9.96 -8.07 0.88
CA THR A 155 -9.65 -6.88 1.70
C THR A 155 -9.70 -7.19 3.19
N LEU A 156 -8.75 -6.64 3.95
CA LEU A 156 -8.83 -6.72 5.41
C LEU A 156 -9.98 -5.87 5.95
N ALA A 157 -9.92 -4.56 5.70
CA ALA A 157 -10.86 -3.60 6.27
C ALA A 157 -12.30 -3.81 5.76
N GLY A 158 -12.44 -4.15 4.49
CA GLY A 158 -13.74 -4.27 3.84
C GLY A 158 -14.38 -5.66 3.91
N TYR A 159 -13.67 -6.68 4.42
CA TYR A 159 -14.21 -8.03 4.50
C TYR A 159 -13.71 -8.85 5.71
N LEU A 160 -12.40 -9.09 5.82
CA LEU A 160 -11.86 -9.96 6.88
C LEU A 160 -12.19 -9.45 8.28
N PHE A 161 -12.03 -8.15 8.53
CA PHE A 161 -12.39 -7.53 9.80
C PHE A 161 -13.88 -7.62 10.09
N PRO A 162 -14.81 -7.26 9.19
CA PRO A 162 -16.24 -7.53 9.39
C PRO A 162 -16.56 -8.97 9.76
N LEU A 163 -15.98 -9.97 9.07
CA LEU A 163 -16.18 -11.39 9.44
C LEU A 163 -15.77 -11.67 10.88
N ALA A 164 -14.60 -11.17 11.27
CA ALA A 164 -14.10 -11.36 12.64
C ALA A 164 -14.97 -10.61 13.65
N TYR A 165 -15.42 -9.40 13.36
CA TYR A 165 -16.31 -8.63 14.21
C TYR A 165 -17.62 -9.39 14.47
N PHE A 166 -18.27 -9.90 13.44
CA PHE A 166 -19.50 -10.69 13.60
C PHE A 166 -19.25 -11.96 14.40
N LYS A 167 -18.16 -12.68 14.11
CA LYS A 167 -17.82 -13.91 14.84
C LYS A 167 -17.54 -13.65 16.32
N MET A 168 -16.84 -12.56 16.66
CA MET A 168 -16.61 -12.15 18.06
C MET A 168 -17.90 -11.78 18.80
N ASN A 169 -18.94 -11.36 18.07
CA ASN A 169 -20.27 -11.08 18.60
C ASN A 169 -21.22 -12.30 18.53
N GLY A 170 -20.69 -13.53 18.36
CA GLY A 170 -21.48 -14.76 18.35
C GLY A 170 -22.24 -15.02 17.04
N ILE A 171 -21.99 -14.26 15.98
CA ILE A 171 -22.67 -14.38 14.69
C ILE A 171 -21.76 -15.11 13.71
N SER A 172 -22.00 -16.41 13.51
CA SER A 172 -21.16 -17.27 12.67
C SER A 172 -21.68 -17.45 11.24
N ASN A 173 -22.97 -17.26 11.00
CA ASN A 173 -23.58 -17.39 9.68
C ASN A 173 -24.11 -16.04 9.21
N LEU A 174 -23.25 -15.28 8.51
CA LEU A 174 -23.61 -13.96 8.00
C LEU A 174 -24.71 -13.98 6.96
N HIS A 175 -24.75 -14.99 6.10
CA HIS A 175 -25.77 -15.10 5.06
C HIS A 175 -27.18 -15.27 5.65
N ALA A 176 -27.30 -16.00 6.75
CA ALA A 176 -28.57 -16.16 7.45
C ALA A 176 -28.91 -14.97 8.37
N PHE A 177 -27.89 -14.21 8.77
CA PHE A 177 -28.03 -13.10 9.71
C PHE A 177 -28.37 -11.77 9.02
N LEU A 178 -27.65 -11.44 7.94
CA LEU A 178 -27.88 -10.24 7.14
C LEU A 178 -29.09 -10.43 6.21
N GLY A 179 -29.80 -9.36 5.88
CA GLY A 179 -30.87 -9.40 4.89
C GLY A 179 -30.32 -9.51 3.47
N GLU A 180 -29.32 -8.72 3.18
CA GLU A 180 -28.61 -8.69 1.89
C GLU A 180 -27.15 -8.28 2.11
N SER A 181 -26.28 -8.74 1.25
CA SER A 181 -24.92 -8.25 1.20
C SER A 181 -24.40 -8.22 -0.22
N PHE A 182 -23.59 -7.22 -0.53
CA PHE A 182 -22.97 -7.08 -1.84
C PHE A 182 -21.53 -6.55 -1.70
N PHE A 183 -20.77 -6.63 -2.79
CA PHE A 183 -19.42 -6.12 -2.87
C PHE A 183 -19.41 -4.81 -3.67
N ALA A 184 -19.02 -3.72 -3.02
CA ALA A 184 -18.96 -2.39 -3.63
C ALA A 184 -17.75 -2.19 -4.55
N GLY A 185 -16.73 -3.05 -4.46
CA GLY A 185 -15.54 -3.07 -5.32
C GLY A 185 -14.41 -2.15 -4.83
N SER A 186 -14.70 -1.09 -4.09
CA SER A 186 -13.69 -0.19 -3.51
C SER A 186 -14.14 0.38 -2.18
N HIS A 187 -13.21 0.95 -1.40
CA HIS A 187 -13.52 1.49 -0.07
C HIS A 187 -14.41 2.74 -0.14
N ASP A 188 -14.16 3.62 -1.10
CA ASP A 188 -14.96 4.82 -1.34
C ASP A 188 -16.38 4.46 -1.79
N ALA A 189 -16.55 3.46 -2.65
CA ALA A 189 -17.86 2.99 -3.06
C ALA A 189 -18.68 2.42 -1.88
N ALA A 190 -18.05 1.67 -0.96
CA ALA A 190 -18.72 1.17 0.24
C ALA A 190 -19.18 2.31 1.18
N VAL A 191 -18.39 3.38 1.31
CA VAL A 191 -18.77 4.58 2.08
C VAL A 191 -19.96 5.27 1.43
N LEU A 192 -19.91 5.47 0.10
CA LEU A 192 -21.01 6.10 -0.65
C LEU A 192 -22.28 5.28 -0.61
N ALA A 193 -22.21 3.96 -0.68
CA ALA A 193 -23.37 3.08 -0.60
C ALA A 193 -24.17 3.30 0.71
N VAL A 194 -23.47 3.48 1.85
CA VAL A 194 -24.13 3.77 3.12
C VAL A 194 -24.63 5.20 3.18
N LEU A 195 -23.82 6.17 2.73
CA LEU A 195 -24.22 7.59 2.71
C LEU A 195 -25.50 7.80 1.88
N ASN A 196 -25.61 7.11 0.75
CA ASN A 196 -26.72 7.21 -0.19
C ASN A 196 -27.89 6.26 0.12
N LYS A 197 -27.84 5.51 1.25
CA LYS A 197 -28.89 4.57 1.68
C LYS A 197 -29.06 3.33 0.77
N GLU A 198 -28.06 3.01 -0.03
CA GLU A 198 -28.03 1.77 -0.82
C GLU A 198 -27.69 0.56 0.07
N ALA A 199 -26.92 0.79 1.13
CA ALA A 199 -26.66 -0.15 2.22
C ALA A 199 -26.97 0.51 3.57
N ASP A 200 -27.23 -0.32 4.59
CA ASP A 200 -27.48 0.13 5.95
C ASP A 200 -26.17 0.15 6.76
N ILE A 201 -25.24 -0.74 6.40
CA ILE A 201 -23.94 -0.96 7.04
C ILE A 201 -22.87 -1.01 5.96
N GLY A 202 -21.70 -0.47 6.25
CA GLY A 202 -20.54 -0.58 5.39
C GLY A 202 -19.27 -0.85 6.17
N ALA A 203 -18.25 -1.29 5.46
CA ALA A 203 -16.92 -1.39 6.00
C ALA A 203 -15.89 -0.82 5.01
N ALA A 204 -14.90 -0.10 5.54
CA ALA A 204 -13.84 0.48 4.73
C ALA A 204 -12.55 0.69 5.53
N LYS A 205 -11.46 0.99 4.82
CA LYS A 205 -10.20 1.45 5.38
C LYS A 205 -10.37 2.87 5.94
N ASN A 206 -9.92 3.10 7.16
CA ASN A 206 -10.05 4.40 7.81
C ASN A 206 -9.45 5.53 7.00
N THR A 207 -8.27 5.36 6.41
CA THR A 207 -7.60 6.42 5.63
C THR A 207 -8.43 6.89 4.43
N ILE A 208 -9.23 6.01 3.81
CA ILE A 208 -10.15 6.39 2.73
C ILE A 208 -11.41 7.05 3.31
N TYR A 209 -11.96 6.48 4.40
CA TYR A 209 -13.12 7.05 5.10
C TYR A 209 -12.81 8.47 5.58
N ASP A 210 -11.67 8.68 6.24
CA ASP A 210 -11.25 9.97 6.81
C ASP A 210 -10.99 11.00 5.70
N GLN A 211 -10.33 10.58 4.59
CA GLN A 211 -10.15 11.43 3.41
C GLN A 211 -11.50 11.87 2.84
N MET A 212 -12.44 10.93 2.64
CA MET A 212 -13.78 11.26 2.12
C MET A 212 -14.56 12.17 3.07
N THR A 213 -14.37 12.00 4.39
CA THR A 213 -14.98 12.87 5.39
C THR A 213 -14.48 14.30 5.27
N ALA A 214 -13.18 14.49 5.03
CA ALA A 214 -12.61 15.82 4.80
C ALA A 214 -13.10 16.47 3.48
N GLU A 215 -13.37 15.66 2.45
CA GLU A 215 -13.88 16.13 1.15
C GLU A 215 -15.40 16.31 1.13
N ASN A 216 -16.16 15.57 1.95
CA ASN A 216 -17.62 15.58 1.98
C ASN A 216 -18.17 15.66 3.41
N PRO A 217 -18.54 16.87 3.88
CA PRO A 217 -19.06 17.09 5.24
C PRO A 217 -20.32 16.29 5.59
N ARG A 218 -21.06 15.77 4.59
CA ARG A 218 -22.22 14.91 4.85
C ARG A 218 -21.82 13.63 5.57
N ILE A 219 -20.62 13.09 5.33
CA ILE A 219 -20.15 11.86 5.97
C ILE A 219 -20.06 12.06 7.48
N GLU A 220 -19.38 13.11 7.93
CA GLU A 220 -19.30 13.45 9.36
C GLU A 220 -20.68 13.72 9.98
N LYS A 221 -21.52 14.45 9.25
CA LYS A 221 -22.86 14.82 9.73
C LYS A 221 -23.81 13.62 9.84
N GLU A 222 -23.79 12.71 8.86
CA GLU A 222 -24.82 11.69 8.67
C GLU A 222 -24.38 10.28 9.11
N MET A 223 -23.08 10.02 9.25
CA MET A 223 -22.54 8.68 9.52
C MET A 223 -21.83 8.60 10.87
N VAL A 224 -21.70 7.39 11.40
CA VAL A 224 -20.99 7.07 12.64
C VAL A 224 -20.24 5.75 12.49
N ILE A 225 -19.02 5.71 13.06
CA ILE A 225 -18.20 4.50 13.15
C ILE A 225 -18.69 3.68 14.34
N LEU A 226 -19.09 2.42 14.11
CA LEU A 226 -19.53 1.49 15.14
C LEU A 226 -18.40 0.66 15.72
N ALA A 227 -17.42 0.29 14.89
CA ALA A 227 -16.29 -0.53 15.29
C ALA A 227 -15.05 -0.22 14.48
N ALA A 228 -13.90 -0.38 15.11
CA ALA A 228 -12.60 -0.30 14.48
C ALA A 228 -11.79 -1.58 14.74
N SER A 229 -11.01 -2.02 13.75
CA SER A 229 -10.06 -3.12 13.93
C SER A 229 -8.83 -2.69 14.74
N GLY A 230 -8.01 -3.64 15.14
CA GLY A 230 -6.61 -3.35 15.48
C GLY A 230 -5.86 -2.77 14.27
N VAL A 231 -4.69 -2.20 14.53
CA VAL A 231 -3.82 -1.62 13.50
C VAL A 231 -3.20 -2.71 12.63
N VAL A 232 -3.09 -2.43 11.33
CA VAL A 232 -2.40 -3.28 10.36
C VAL A 232 -1.49 -2.42 9.49
N PRO A 233 -0.40 -2.98 8.94
CA PRO A 233 0.48 -2.23 8.04
C PRO A 233 -0.26 -1.63 6.86
N GLN A 234 0.16 -0.45 6.41
CA GLN A 234 -0.28 0.14 5.15
C GLN A 234 0.05 -0.78 3.96
N ASN A 235 -0.52 -0.48 2.81
CA ASN A 235 -0.19 -1.18 1.58
C ASN A 235 1.31 -1.18 1.36
N CYS A 236 1.88 -2.35 1.11
CA CYS A 236 3.31 -2.49 0.88
C CYS A 236 3.63 -2.76 -0.60
N LEU A 237 4.77 -2.26 -1.04
CA LEU A 237 5.42 -2.82 -2.21
C LEU A 237 6.02 -4.17 -1.81
N ALA A 238 5.52 -5.24 -2.42
CA ALA A 238 6.15 -6.54 -2.33
C ALA A 238 6.47 -7.05 -3.73
N VAL A 239 7.56 -7.79 -3.85
CA VAL A 239 8.10 -8.26 -5.13
C VAL A 239 8.22 -9.77 -5.18
N ARG A 240 8.30 -10.36 -6.38
CA ARG A 240 8.53 -11.79 -6.54
C ARG A 240 9.84 -12.21 -5.89
N LYS A 241 9.85 -13.38 -5.26
CA LYS A 241 11.01 -13.91 -4.53
C LYS A 241 12.29 -13.94 -5.37
N ASN A 242 12.16 -14.27 -6.65
CA ASN A 242 13.28 -14.40 -7.60
C ASN A 242 13.56 -13.10 -8.40
N LEU A 243 13.11 -11.94 -7.94
CA LEU A 243 13.58 -10.67 -8.48
C LEU A 243 15.08 -10.54 -8.17
N ASP A 244 15.81 -9.97 -9.11
CA ASP A 244 17.24 -9.73 -8.95
C ASP A 244 17.56 -9.08 -7.59
N PRO A 245 18.46 -9.62 -6.76
CA PRO A 245 18.72 -9.12 -5.41
C PRO A 245 19.26 -7.68 -5.37
N GLU A 246 20.06 -7.27 -6.37
CA GLU A 246 20.59 -5.92 -6.45
C GLU A 246 19.48 -4.93 -6.79
N LEU A 247 18.62 -5.28 -7.75
CA LEU A 247 17.44 -4.48 -8.09
C LEU A 247 16.47 -4.37 -6.91
N LYS A 248 16.23 -5.48 -6.18
CA LYS A 248 15.39 -5.49 -4.98
C LYS A 248 15.92 -4.53 -3.92
N SER A 249 17.24 -4.58 -3.64
CA SER A 249 17.91 -3.70 -2.69
C SER A 249 17.86 -2.24 -3.15
N ALA A 250 18.10 -1.98 -4.44
CA ALA A 250 18.07 -0.64 -5.02
C ALA A 250 16.68 0.00 -4.96
N LEU A 251 15.62 -0.76 -5.29
CA LEU A 251 14.23 -0.31 -5.17
C LEU A 251 13.88 0.06 -3.72
N GLN A 252 14.24 -0.83 -2.77
CA GLN A 252 14.00 -0.59 -1.36
C GLN A 252 14.73 0.66 -0.88
N HIS A 253 16.02 0.77 -1.19
CA HIS A 253 16.86 1.90 -0.79
C HIS A 253 16.35 3.21 -1.40
N ALA A 254 16.07 3.25 -2.70
CA ALA A 254 15.56 4.45 -3.36
C ALA A 254 14.28 4.98 -2.70
N LEU A 255 13.33 4.10 -2.37
CA LEU A 255 12.08 4.51 -1.71
C LEU A 255 12.30 4.97 -0.26
N LEU A 256 13.20 4.33 0.49
CA LEU A 256 13.54 4.74 1.86
C LEU A 256 14.24 6.12 1.90
N GLU A 257 15.02 6.45 0.86
CA GLU A 257 15.77 7.70 0.76
C GLU A 257 14.94 8.89 0.21
N MET A 258 13.69 8.66 -0.26
CA MET A 258 12.86 9.72 -0.84
C MET A 258 12.68 10.93 0.08
N ALA A 259 12.53 10.72 1.38
CA ALA A 259 12.34 11.80 2.34
C ALA A 259 13.61 12.62 2.65
N LYS A 260 14.77 12.24 2.07
CA LYS A 260 16.06 12.87 2.34
C LYS A 260 16.56 13.78 1.20
N ASN A 261 15.80 13.93 0.12
CA ASN A 261 16.14 14.79 -0.99
C ASN A 261 14.92 15.55 -1.52
N ASP A 262 15.15 16.74 -2.09
CA ASP A 262 14.08 17.66 -2.48
C ASP A 262 13.13 17.06 -3.54
N GLU A 263 13.65 16.33 -4.53
CA GLU A 263 12.84 15.66 -5.54
C GLU A 263 11.95 14.56 -4.94
N GLY A 264 12.50 13.78 -4.03
CA GLY A 264 11.76 12.75 -3.29
C GLY A 264 10.69 13.35 -2.40
N ILE A 265 10.98 14.44 -1.68
CA ILE A 265 10.02 15.16 -0.84
C ILE A 265 8.84 15.68 -1.68
N GLU A 266 9.11 16.30 -2.84
CA GLU A 266 8.05 16.78 -3.74
C GLU A 266 7.22 15.60 -4.31
N SER A 267 7.88 14.50 -4.67
CA SER A 267 7.23 13.28 -5.14
C SER A 267 6.35 12.67 -4.03
N LEU A 268 6.84 12.62 -2.79
CA LEU A 268 6.08 12.13 -1.64
C LEU A 268 4.85 13.00 -1.34
N ARG A 269 4.98 14.32 -1.42
CA ARG A 269 3.86 15.24 -1.24
C ARG A 269 2.72 14.94 -2.23
N ARG A 270 3.06 14.71 -3.51
CA ARG A 270 2.10 14.36 -4.56
C ARG A 270 1.59 12.93 -4.42
N PHE A 271 2.40 12.01 -3.92
CA PHE A 271 2.01 10.65 -3.60
C PHE A 271 1.07 10.58 -2.39
N GLY A 272 1.09 11.60 -1.52
CA GLY A 272 0.28 11.64 -0.31
C GLY A 272 0.89 10.84 0.85
N ALA A 273 2.21 10.88 0.98
CA ALA A 273 2.95 10.25 2.08
C ALA A 273 4.07 11.17 2.58
N ARG A 274 4.61 10.89 3.78
CA ARG A 274 5.79 11.57 4.33
C ARG A 274 7.09 10.87 3.99
N GLY A 275 7.03 9.59 3.60
CA GLY A 275 8.17 8.74 3.33
C GLY A 275 7.76 7.30 3.17
N PHE A 276 8.75 6.43 3.12
CA PHE A 276 8.58 4.99 3.21
C PHE A 276 9.39 4.44 4.38
N ILE A 277 8.93 3.32 4.94
CA ILE A 277 9.70 2.53 5.91
C ILE A 277 9.80 1.09 5.43
N GLU A 278 10.82 0.40 5.88
CA GLU A 278 10.95 -1.04 5.69
C GLU A 278 9.71 -1.76 6.24
N THR A 279 9.29 -2.83 5.58
CA THR A 279 8.23 -3.70 6.08
C THR A 279 8.64 -5.15 5.95
N ARG A 280 8.26 -5.95 6.94
CA ARG A 280 8.59 -7.37 7.07
C ARG A 280 7.33 -8.19 7.26
N ASP A 281 7.38 -9.47 6.95
CA ASP A 281 6.24 -10.37 7.12
C ASP A 281 5.75 -10.42 8.57
N SER A 282 6.65 -10.31 9.54
CA SER A 282 6.29 -10.25 10.97
C SER A 282 5.39 -9.06 11.35
N ASP A 283 5.36 -7.99 10.55
CA ASP A 283 4.49 -6.84 10.82
C ASP A 283 3.00 -7.19 10.64
N TYR A 284 2.70 -8.30 9.94
CA TYR A 284 1.34 -8.74 9.61
C TYR A 284 0.78 -9.78 10.60
N GLU A 285 1.40 -10.00 11.77
CA GLU A 285 1.00 -10.99 12.77
C GLU A 285 -0.48 -10.84 13.19
N TYR A 286 -0.95 -9.60 13.40
CA TYR A 286 -2.35 -9.35 13.71
C TYR A 286 -3.31 -9.86 12.62
N LEU A 287 -2.96 -9.66 11.36
CA LEU A 287 -3.74 -10.15 10.24
C LEU A 287 -3.78 -11.68 10.19
N TYR A 288 -2.65 -12.34 10.42
CA TYR A 288 -2.56 -13.80 10.47
C TYR A 288 -3.45 -14.38 11.58
N LYS A 289 -3.42 -13.74 12.77
CA LYS A 289 -4.29 -14.08 13.88
C LYS A 289 -5.77 -13.92 13.52
N LEU A 290 -6.12 -12.80 12.91
CA LEU A 290 -7.50 -12.52 12.47
C LEU A 290 -7.99 -13.55 11.43
N SER A 291 -7.16 -13.88 10.44
CA SER A 291 -7.46 -14.91 9.43
C SER A 291 -7.73 -16.27 10.05
N SER A 292 -6.88 -16.67 11.01
CA SER A 292 -7.06 -17.93 11.77
C SER A 292 -8.36 -17.92 12.58
N GLN A 293 -8.67 -16.80 13.25
CA GLN A 293 -9.91 -16.66 14.03
C GLN A 293 -11.17 -16.89 13.20
N VAL A 294 -11.20 -16.47 11.95
CA VAL A 294 -12.35 -16.69 11.05
C VAL A 294 -12.26 -17.98 10.25
N GLY A 295 -11.19 -18.79 10.42
CA GLY A 295 -11.01 -20.06 9.76
C GLY A 295 -10.53 -19.97 8.31
N ILE A 296 -9.89 -18.87 7.91
CA ILE A 296 -9.31 -18.69 6.58
C ILE A 296 -7.92 -19.32 6.51
N ASN A 297 -7.74 -20.27 5.58
CA ASN A 297 -6.42 -20.80 5.23
C ASN A 297 -5.84 -19.98 4.06
N LEU A 298 -4.81 -19.20 4.32
CA LEU A 298 -4.22 -18.28 3.35
C LEU A 298 -3.62 -18.99 2.12
N LYS A 299 -3.13 -20.21 2.25
CA LYS A 299 -2.55 -20.99 1.14
C LYS A 299 -3.60 -21.45 0.14
N THR A 300 -4.81 -21.73 0.60
CA THR A 300 -5.87 -22.32 -0.22
C THR A 300 -7.05 -21.38 -0.41
N TYR A 301 -7.02 -20.20 0.21
CA TYR A 301 -8.09 -19.22 0.10
C TYR A 301 -8.25 -18.77 -1.35
N ARG A 302 -9.39 -19.11 -1.91
CA ARG A 302 -9.81 -18.61 -3.22
C ARG A 302 -10.96 -17.65 -3.01
N TYR A 303 -10.88 -16.51 -3.65
CA TYR A 303 -11.91 -15.50 -3.54
C TYR A 303 -12.46 -15.19 -4.93
N GLU A 304 -13.71 -15.53 -5.10
CA GLU A 304 -14.51 -15.08 -6.21
C GLU A 304 -15.58 -14.16 -5.63
N ASN A 305 -15.65 -12.94 -6.10
CA ASN A 305 -16.79 -12.08 -5.83
C ASN A 305 -17.89 -12.53 -6.81
N ARG A 306 -18.74 -13.44 -6.34
CA ARG A 306 -19.97 -13.83 -7.04
C ARG A 306 -21.15 -13.06 -6.48
#